data_299a67bbc451450437df9a9cf60f0e53
#
_entry.id   299a67bbc451450437df9a9cf60f0e53
#
_cell.length_a   1.000
_cell.length_b   1.000
_cell.length_c   1.000
_cell.angle_alpha   90.00
_cell.angle_beta   90.00
_cell.angle_gamma   90.00
#
_symmetry.space_group_name_H-M   'P 1'
#
loop_
_entity.id
_entity.type
_entity.pdbx_description
1 polymer ?
#
loop_
_entity_poly.entity_id
_entity_poly.type
_entity_poly.pdbx_seq_one_letter_code
_entity_poly.pdbx_strand_id
1 'polypeptide(L)'
;PENAPDAHNLGRVPIVMFLNRRRTGDWGGVSEMKDVIGLVDAAARAVTDGQLALETIAVPKRYVLGMTKGDFVDAEGKPLPVWQAYFGSLWANANKDAKVGQLDGADMKNFHETVSHYAQMVASVTGLPTRYLGQTSVNPAAEGAIRADESRLVLNAEGKAASWGDGWAWVMGIAERFRTGAWPLANQIKTEWYDAGTPTFAQKADALTKLYANGQGVIARESVQDELGWSQAKKDRDRDYRVLEMQDPYLAQVASKEPVNVTDGSGGGA
;
A
#
# COMPACT_ATOMS: atom_id res chain seq x y z
N PRO A 1 -6.07 -26.39 47.36
CA PRO A 1 -4.79 -25.73 47.46
C PRO A 1 -4.91 -24.45 46.63
N GLU A 2 -5.05 -23.33 47.38
CA GLU A 2 -4.93 -22.00 46.76
C GLU A 2 -3.53 -21.96 46.15
N ASN A 3 -3.45 -21.69 44.88
CA ASN A 3 -2.19 -21.50 44.19
C ASN A 3 -1.45 -20.36 44.88
N ALA A 4 -0.32 -20.66 45.51
CA ALA A 4 0.55 -19.65 46.07
C ALA A 4 0.87 -18.66 44.95
N PRO A 5 0.90 -17.33 45.21
CA PRO A 5 1.21 -16.34 44.18
C PRO A 5 2.54 -16.68 43.54
N ASP A 6 2.54 -16.77 42.23
CA ASP A 6 3.74 -17.07 41.45
C ASP A 6 4.67 -15.85 41.48
N ALA A 7 5.80 -15.99 42.21
CA ALA A 7 6.78 -14.93 42.35
C ALA A 7 7.81 -15.03 41.25
N HIS A 8 7.64 -14.25 40.19
CA HIS A 8 8.53 -14.24 38.99
C HIS A 8 9.90 -13.60 39.23
N ASN A 9 10.16 -12.96 40.37
CA ASN A 9 11.46 -12.35 40.76
C ASN A 9 12.15 -11.42 39.73
N LEU A 10 11.37 -10.79 38.86
CA LEU A 10 11.91 -9.88 37.83
C LEU A 10 12.26 -8.49 38.36
N GLY A 11 11.73 -8.11 39.54
CA GLY A 11 11.86 -6.76 40.09
C GLY A 11 11.07 -5.70 39.33
N ARG A 12 10.27 -6.10 38.34
CA ARG A 12 9.39 -5.25 37.51
C ARG A 12 8.21 -6.02 36.97
N VAL A 13 7.20 -5.29 36.49
CA VAL A 13 6.04 -5.89 35.81
C VAL A 13 6.48 -6.44 34.46
N PRO A 14 6.20 -7.73 34.14
CA PRO A 14 6.60 -8.37 32.88
C PRO A 14 5.66 -8.01 31.72
N ILE A 15 5.39 -6.72 31.55
CA ILE A 15 4.52 -6.20 30.48
C ILE A 15 5.32 -5.20 29.68
N VAL A 16 5.35 -5.40 28.37
CA VAL A 16 5.95 -4.47 27.41
C VAL A 16 4.85 -3.90 26.53
N MET A 17 4.75 -2.58 26.46
CA MET A 17 3.74 -1.91 25.66
C MET A 17 4.30 -1.49 24.31
N PHE A 18 3.62 -1.88 23.23
CA PHE A 18 3.92 -1.44 21.87
C PHE A 18 2.94 -0.32 21.49
N LEU A 19 3.37 0.93 21.73
CA LEU A 19 2.52 2.09 21.49
C LEU A 19 2.72 2.64 20.08
N ASN A 20 1.60 2.81 19.37
CA ASN A 20 1.61 3.53 18.11
C ASN A 20 1.53 5.05 18.36
N ARG A 21 2.30 5.84 17.62
CA ARG A 21 2.39 7.31 17.78
C ARG A 21 2.62 7.75 19.23
N ARG A 22 3.59 7.12 19.90
CA ARG A 22 3.97 7.41 21.28
C ARG A 22 4.28 8.90 21.46
N ARG A 23 3.74 9.49 22.52
CA ARG A 23 4.05 10.85 22.96
C ARG A 23 4.69 10.81 24.34
N THR A 24 5.61 11.75 24.61
CA THR A 24 6.23 11.87 25.93
C THR A 24 5.15 12.23 26.97
N GLY A 25 5.11 11.47 28.06
CA GLY A 25 4.14 11.67 29.15
C GLY A 25 2.75 11.05 28.91
N ASP A 26 2.51 10.42 27.76
CA ASP A 26 1.27 9.72 27.46
C ASP A 26 1.54 8.21 27.36
N TRP A 27 0.79 7.44 28.15
CA TRP A 27 0.83 5.97 28.15
C TRP A 27 -0.17 5.34 27.16
N GLY A 28 -0.93 6.18 26.46
CA GLY A 28 -1.84 5.76 25.40
C GLY A 28 -1.18 5.81 24.03
N GLY A 29 -1.53 4.88 23.17
CA GLY A 29 -1.24 4.94 21.74
C GLY A 29 -2.39 5.61 20.98
N VAL A 30 -2.12 6.12 19.77
CA VAL A 30 -3.15 6.68 18.89
C VAL A 30 -3.29 5.77 17.67
N SER A 31 -4.53 5.39 17.35
CA SER A 31 -4.82 4.59 16.15
C SER A 31 -4.47 5.39 14.89
N GLU A 32 -3.89 4.71 13.90
CA GLU A 32 -3.69 5.28 12.55
C GLU A 32 -5.01 5.64 11.87
N MET A 33 -6.07 4.94 12.22
CA MET A 33 -7.39 5.15 11.65
C MET A 33 -8.08 6.42 12.19
N LYS A 34 -7.66 6.95 13.33
CA LYS A 34 -8.34 8.06 14.02
C LYS A 34 -8.57 9.24 13.09
N ASP A 35 -7.56 9.60 12.32
CA ASP A 35 -7.58 10.81 11.49
C ASP A 35 -8.34 10.61 10.16
N VAL A 36 -8.64 9.35 9.80
CA VAL A 36 -9.29 9.02 8.51
C VAL A 36 -10.72 8.53 8.64
N ILE A 37 -11.20 8.18 9.83
CA ILE A 37 -12.58 7.66 10.04
C ILE A 37 -13.60 8.62 9.43
N GLY A 38 -13.53 9.91 9.74
CA GLY A 38 -14.47 10.89 9.22
C GLY A 38 -14.46 11.05 7.70
N LEU A 39 -13.28 10.88 7.07
CA LEU A 39 -13.14 10.93 5.62
C LEU A 39 -13.72 9.67 4.96
N VAL A 40 -13.49 8.51 5.55
CA VAL A 40 -14.07 7.23 5.08
C VAL A 40 -15.59 7.24 5.21
N ASP A 41 -16.11 7.75 6.32
CA ASP A 41 -17.56 7.89 6.52
C ASP A 41 -18.18 8.87 5.51
N ALA A 42 -17.49 9.95 5.16
CA ALA A 42 -17.94 10.89 4.15
C ALA A 42 -17.92 10.24 2.73
N ALA A 43 -16.89 9.49 2.42
CA ALA A 43 -16.82 8.74 1.17
C ALA A 43 -17.93 7.68 1.07
N ALA A 44 -18.19 6.94 2.15
CA ALA A 44 -19.26 5.95 2.20
C ALA A 44 -20.65 6.60 1.98
N ARG A 45 -20.90 7.77 2.56
CA ARG A 45 -22.11 8.54 2.29
C ARG A 45 -22.23 8.95 0.83
N ALA A 46 -21.15 9.48 0.24
CA ALA A 46 -21.15 9.87 -1.17
C ALA A 46 -21.44 8.67 -2.10
N VAL A 47 -20.92 7.49 -1.79
CA VAL A 47 -21.24 6.25 -2.54
C VAL A 47 -22.72 5.89 -2.37
N THR A 48 -23.27 5.97 -1.16
CA THR A 48 -24.67 5.65 -0.88
C THR A 48 -25.60 6.62 -1.61
N ASP A 49 -25.29 7.92 -1.57
CA ASP A 49 -26.06 8.95 -2.28
C ASP A 49 -25.99 8.74 -3.80
N GLY A 50 -24.83 8.35 -4.33
CA GLY A 50 -24.67 7.97 -5.73
C GLY A 50 -25.53 6.77 -6.12
N GLN A 51 -25.59 5.74 -5.29
CA GLN A 51 -26.45 4.56 -5.52
C GLN A 51 -27.94 4.95 -5.50
N LEU A 52 -28.36 5.76 -4.52
CA LEU A 52 -29.72 6.26 -4.45
C LEU A 52 -30.06 7.12 -5.68
N ALA A 53 -29.14 7.95 -6.14
CA ALA A 53 -29.29 8.72 -7.36
C ALA A 53 -29.44 7.80 -8.59
N LEU A 54 -28.66 6.72 -8.69
CA LEU A 54 -28.80 5.72 -9.75
C LEU A 54 -30.21 5.10 -9.74
N GLU A 55 -30.71 4.69 -8.61
CA GLU A 55 -32.05 4.07 -8.50
C GLU A 55 -33.18 5.04 -8.82
N THR A 56 -33.03 6.31 -8.42
CA THR A 56 -34.13 7.30 -8.55
C THR A 56 -34.12 8.08 -9.85
N ILE A 57 -32.95 8.28 -10.46
CA ILE A 57 -32.73 9.20 -11.59
C ILE A 57 -32.21 8.47 -12.84
N ALA A 58 -31.76 7.22 -12.72
CA ALA A 58 -31.30 6.41 -13.86
C ALA A 58 -32.40 6.23 -14.91
N VAL A 59 -33.66 6.20 -14.47
CA VAL A 59 -34.81 6.25 -15.39
C VAL A 59 -35.23 7.72 -15.55
N PRO A 60 -35.07 8.30 -16.76
CA PRO A 60 -35.44 9.69 -16.99
C PRO A 60 -36.90 9.95 -16.67
N LYS A 61 -37.19 10.83 -15.74
CA LYS A 61 -38.57 11.24 -15.42
C LYS A 61 -39.06 12.19 -16.49
N ARG A 62 -40.12 11.77 -17.17
CA ARG A 62 -40.81 12.63 -18.14
C ARG A 62 -41.96 13.37 -17.50
N TYR A 63 -42.17 14.59 -17.92
CA TYR A 63 -43.32 15.38 -17.49
C TYR A 63 -44.08 15.90 -18.70
N VAL A 64 -45.36 16.07 -18.54
CA VAL A 64 -46.23 16.60 -19.57
C VAL A 64 -47.06 17.70 -18.94
N LEU A 65 -47.11 18.85 -19.58
CA LEU A 65 -47.94 20.00 -19.20
C LEU A 65 -49.03 20.20 -20.24
N GLY A 66 -50.20 20.64 -19.82
CA GLY A 66 -51.33 20.93 -20.72
C GLY A 66 -52.08 19.68 -21.20
N MET A 67 -51.92 18.54 -20.54
CA MET A 67 -52.65 17.30 -20.79
C MET A 67 -53.38 16.82 -19.55
N THR A 68 -54.55 16.20 -19.77
CA THR A 68 -55.38 15.57 -18.73
C THR A 68 -55.23 14.05 -18.80
N LYS A 69 -55.69 13.33 -17.75
CA LYS A 69 -55.65 11.87 -17.72
C LYS A 69 -56.45 11.24 -18.88
N GLY A 70 -57.45 11.92 -19.42
CA GLY A 70 -58.25 11.46 -20.54
C GLY A 70 -57.54 11.54 -21.89
N ASP A 71 -56.40 12.22 -21.96
CA ASP A 71 -55.62 12.35 -23.21
C ASP A 71 -54.65 11.15 -23.43
N PHE A 72 -54.50 10.31 -22.39
CA PHE A 72 -53.67 9.09 -22.46
C PHE A 72 -54.53 7.87 -22.75
N VAL A 73 -54.99 7.76 -23.99
CA VAL A 73 -55.83 6.67 -24.47
C VAL A 73 -55.13 5.96 -25.63
N ASP A 74 -55.46 4.67 -25.84
CA ASP A 74 -55.08 3.93 -27.04
C ASP A 74 -55.91 4.34 -28.25
N ALA A 75 -55.68 3.71 -29.40
CA ALA A 75 -56.46 3.96 -30.64
C ALA A 75 -57.92 3.62 -30.51
N GLU A 76 -58.27 2.80 -29.53
CA GLU A 76 -59.67 2.37 -29.21
C GLU A 76 -60.32 3.22 -28.11
N GLY A 77 -59.60 4.26 -27.57
CA GLY A 77 -60.10 5.16 -26.57
C GLY A 77 -60.04 4.65 -25.13
N LYS A 78 -59.31 3.53 -24.85
CA LYS A 78 -59.10 3.04 -23.48
C LYS A 78 -57.90 3.71 -22.83
N PRO A 79 -57.96 3.99 -21.52
CA PRO A 79 -56.83 4.54 -20.79
C PRO A 79 -55.59 3.63 -20.87
N LEU A 80 -54.47 4.16 -21.32
CA LEU A 80 -53.21 3.45 -21.33
C LEU A 80 -52.73 3.19 -19.89
N PRO A 81 -52.23 1.98 -19.59
CA PRO A 81 -51.58 1.73 -18.30
C PRO A 81 -50.40 2.69 -18.09
N VAL A 82 -50.25 3.21 -16.90
CA VAL A 82 -49.24 4.20 -16.53
C VAL A 82 -47.81 3.74 -16.92
N TRP A 83 -47.51 2.45 -16.83
CA TRP A 83 -46.22 1.89 -17.19
C TRP A 83 -45.96 1.88 -18.70
N GLN A 84 -46.99 1.71 -19.55
CA GLN A 84 -46.81 1.78 -21.00
C GLN A 84 -46.61 3.22 -21.48
N ALA A 85 -47.26 4.20 -20.82
CA ALA A 85 -46.99 5.61 -21.06
C ALA A 85 -45.57 6.01 -20.60
N TYR A 86 -45.01 5.29 -19.64
CA TYR A 86 -43.69 5.58 -19.08
C TYR A 86 -42.53 5.02 -19.88
N PHE A 87 -42.69 3.78 -20.41
CA PHE A 87 -41.54 3.03 -20.97
C PHE A 87 -41.42 2.98 -22.49
N GLY A 88 -42.40 3.40 -23.28
CA GLY A 88 -42.19 2.98 -24.66
C GLY A 88 -42.87 3.70 -25.78
N SER A 89 -43.70 4.69 -25.54
CA SER A 89 -44.51 5.19 -26.65
C SER A 89 -44.03 6.54 -27.15
N LEU A 90 -43.94 6.65 -28.48
CA LEU A 90 -43.95 7.91 -29.16
C LEU A 90 -45.30 8.58 -28.82
N TRP A 91 -45.30 9.63 -28.05
CA TRP A 91 -46.52 10.36 -27.66
C TRP A 91 -46.90 11.29 -28.79
N ALA A 92 -47.98 10.97 -29.49
CA ALA A 92 -48.59 11.89 -30.45
C ALA A 92 -49.85 12.48 -29.81
N ASN A 93 -49.92 13.79 -29.66
CA ASN A 93 -51.07 14.51 -29.16
C ASN A 93 -51.46 15.62 -30.11
N ALA A 94 -52.74 15.75 -30.36
CA ALA A 94 -53.33 16.82 -31.18
C ALA A 94 -53.40 18.21 -30.44
N ASN A 95 -53.16 18.24 -29.11
CA ASN A 95 -53.21 19.47 -28.34
C ASN A 95 -51.92 20.31 -28.59
N LYS A 96 -52.10 21.47 -29.20
CA LYS A 96 -51.00 22.40 -29.53
C LYS A 96 -50.32 23.03 -28.33
N ASP A 97 -50.98 23.03 -27.18
CA ASP A 97 -50.46 23.64 -25.92
C ASP A 97 -49.75 22.61 -25.05
N ALA A 98 -49.73 21.34 -25.45
CA ALA A 98 -49.05 20.31 -24.70
C ALA A 98 -47.53 20.46 -24.83
N LYS A 99 -46.86 20.54 -23.68
CA LYS A 99 -45.38 20.53 -23.58
C LYS A 99 -44.93 19.26 -22.93
N VAL A 100 -44.08 18.51 -23.63
CA VAL A 100 -43.45 17.31 -23.12
C VAL A 100 -41.98 17.63 -22.83
N GLY A 101 -41.53 17.28 -21.68
CA GLY A 101 -40.15 17.43 -21.29
C GLY A 101 -39.65 16.22 -20.51
N GLN A 102 -38.36 16.16 -20.36
CA GLN A 102 -37.67 15.13 -19.60
C GLN A 102 -36.74 15.84 -18.60
N LEU A 103 -36.75 15.41 -17.37
CA LEU A 103 -35.77 15.85 -16.39
C LEU A 103 -34.45 15.15 -16.71
N ASP A 104 -33.37 15.93 -16.72
CA ASP A 104 -32.05 15.37 -16.91
C ASP A 104 -31.68 14.39 -15.78
N GLY A 105 -30.98 13.35 -16.11
CA GLY A 105 -30.45 12.40 -15.13
C GLY A 105 -29.35 13.05 -14.28
N ALA A 106 -29.08 12.51 -13.11
CA ALA A 106 -27.93 12.94 -12.30
C ALA A 106 -26.63 12.64 -13.05
N ASP A 107 -25.70 13.60 -13.01
CA ASP A 107 -24.36 13.36 -13.49
C ASP A 107 -23.59 12.51 -12.47
N MET A 108 -23.45 11.22 -12.78
CA MET A 108 -22.74 10.26 -11.93
C MET A 108 -21.24 10.55 -11.82
N LYS A 109 -20.69 11.33 -12.75
CA LYS A 109 -19.28 11.69 -12.75
C LYS A 109 -18.92 12.47 -11.47
N ASN A 110 -19.80 13.36 -11.02
CA ASN A 110 -19.60 14.15 -9.81
C ASN A 110 -19.46 13.26 -8.56
N PHE A 111 -20.21 12.15 -8.47
CA PHE A 111 -20.07 11.21 -7.35
C PHE A 111 -18.72 10.49 -7.39
N HIS A 112 -18.26 10.04 -8.56
CA HIS A 112 -16.97 9.41 -8.70
C HIS A 112 -15.83 10.37 -8.39
N GLU A 113 -15.91 11.62 -8.84
CA GLU A 113 -14.92 12.65 -8.55
C GLU A 113 -14.88 12.96 -7.05
N THR A 114 -16.04 13.02 -6.37
CA THR A 114 -16.13 13.22 -4.93
C THR A 114 -15.46 12.07 -4.16
N VAL A 115 -15.75 10.82 -4.50
CA VAL A 115 -15.11 9.66 -3.87
C VAL A 115 -13.60 9.67 -4.12
N SER A 116 -13.18 9.97 -5.34
CA SER A 116 -11.74 10.10 -5.68
C SER A 116 -11.07 11.21 -4.88
N HIS A 117 -11.74 12.33 -4.65
CA HIS A 117 -11.23 13.41 -3.82
C HIS A 117 -11.05 12.96 -2.35
N TYR A 118 -12.02 12.26 -1.76
CA TYR A 118 -11.86 11.69 -0.42
C TYR A 118 -10.73 10.67 -0.35
N ALA A 119 -10.54 9.84 -1.37
CA ALA A 119 -9.41 8.92 -1.45
C ALA A 119 -8.06 9.67 -1.42
N GLN A 120 -7.94 10.77 -2.17
CA GLN A 120 -6.74 11.63 -2.16
C GLN A 120 -6.51 12.27 -0.78
N MET A 121 -7.56 12.71 -0.09
CA MET A 121 -7.45 13.24 1.27
C MET A 121 -6.97 12.16 2.25
N VAL A 122 -7.53 10.95 2.18
CA VAL A 122 -7.07 9.81 2.98
C VAL A 122 -5.60 9.50 2.71
N ALA A 123 -5.17 9.44 1.45
CA ALA A 123 -3.78 9.26 1.06
C ALA A 123 -2.87 10.33 1.66
N SER A 124 -3.29 11.60 1.58
CA SER A 124 -2.54 12.73 2.13
C SER A 124 -2.36 12.65 3.65
N VAL A 125 -3.41 12.28 4.38
CA VAL A 125 -3.39 12.17 5.84
C VAL A 125 -2.56 10.98 6.30
N THR A 126 -2.74 9.81 5.65
CA THR A 126 -2.06 8.57 6.04
C THR A 126 -0.62 8.47 5.55
N GLY A 127 -0.27 9.21 4.49
CA GLY A 127 0.99 9.07 3.79
C GLY A 127 1.07 7.84 2.88
N LEU A 128 -0.08 7.24 2.58
CA LEU A 128 -0.17 6.16 1.60
C LEU A 128 -0.11 6.71 0.18
N PRO A 129 0.55 6.03 -0.76
CA PRO A 129 0.47 6.35 -2.17
C PRO A 129 -0.98 6.33 -2.69
N THR A 130 -1.38 7.33 -3.47
CA THR A 130 -2.76 7.43 -3.99
C THR A 130 -3.14 6.23 -4.85
N ARG A 131 -2.17 5.59 -5.51
CA ARG A 131 -2.38 4.37 -6.31
C ARG A 131 -2.90 3.18 -5.47
N TYR A 132 -2.59 3.10 -4.18
CA TYR A 132 -3.11 2.06 -3.29
C TYR A 132 -4.60 2.22 -3.00
N LEU A 133 -5.13 3.41 -3.26
CA LEU A 133 -6.56 3.71 -3.14
C LEU A 133 -7.28 3.71 -4.51
N GLY A 134 -6.73 3.00 -5.50
CA GLY A 134 -7.34 2.85 -6.82
C GLY A 134 -7.17 4.05 -7.75
N GLN A 135 -6.36 5.05 -7.37
CA GLN A 135 -6.05 6.20 -8.21
C GLN A 135 -4.88 5.85 -9.12
N THR A 136 -5.15 5.35 -10.31
CA THR A 136 -4.12 5.01 -11.30
C THR A 136 -4.01 6.09 -12.37
N SER A 137 -2.77 6.46 -12.74
CA SER A 137 -2.51 7.28 -13.92
C SER A 137 -2.52 6.40 -15.17
N VAL A 138 -2.92 6.97 -16.31
CA VAL A 138 -2.94 6.29 -17.61
C VAL A 138 -1.54 5.85 -18.05
N ASN A 139 -0.50 6.58 -17.62
CA ASN A 139 0.88 6.22 -17.89
C ASN A 139 1.50 5.54 -16.66
N PRO A 140 2.14 4.38 -16.82
CA PRO A 140 2.88 3.76 -15.73
C PRO A 140 3.98 4.72 -15.26
N ALA A 141 4.02 4.98 -13.96
CA ALA A 141 5.05 5.82 -13.37
C ALA A 141 6.42 5.15 -13.52
N ALA A 142 7.46 5.93 -13.80
CA ALA A 142 8.83 5.47 -13.74
C ALA A 142 9.18 4.96 -12.33
N GLU A 143 10.07 3.99 -12.23
CA GLU A 143 10.45 3.38 -10.95
C GLU A 143 10.86 4.40 -9.89
N GLY A 144 11.60 5.43 -10.27
CA GLY A 144 11.99 6.51 -9.34
C GLY A 144 10.80 7.31 -8.81
N ALA A 145 9.77 7.54 -9.62
CA ALA A 145 8.54 8.20 -9.20
C ALA A 145 7.74 7.34 -8.22
N ILE A 146 7.70 6.03 -8.44
CA ILE A 146 7.05 5.06 -7.54
C ILE A 146 7.72 5.11 -6.16
N ARG A 147 9.05 5.11 -6.11
CA ARG A 147 9.80 5.19 -4.86
C ARG A 147 9.63 6.53 -4.13
N ALA A 148 9.63 7.62 -4.88
CA ALA A 148 9.38 8.94 -4.29
C ALA A 148 7.99 9.00 -3.65
N ASP A 149 6.99 8.39 -4.30
CA ASP A 149 5.62 8.31 -3.79
C ASP A 149 5.52 7.41 -2.53
N GLU A 150 6.31 6.33 -2.45
CA GLU A 150 6.35 5.44 -1.29
C GLU A 150 7.23 5.94 -0.13
N SER A 151 8.07 6.94 -0.36
CA SER A 151 9.08 7.37 0.61
C SER A 151 8.51 7.71 1.99
N ARG A 152 7.35 8.36 2.03
CA ARG A 152 6.67 8.72 3.28
C ARG A 152 6.15 7.48 4.03
N LEU A 153 5.62 6.50 3.31
CA LEU A 153 5.18 5.23 3.87
C LEU A 153 6.36 4.45 4.47
N VAL A 154 7.48 4.39 3.73
CA VAL A 154 8.72 3.73 4.19
C VAL A 154 9.24 4.41 5.45
N LEU A 155 9.38 5.73 5.47
CA LEU A 155 9.83 6.48 6.65
C LEU A 155 8.91 6.25 7.88
N ASN A 156 7.59 6.18 7.67
CA ASN A 156 6.66 5.88 8.75
C ASN A 156 6.85 4.44 9.28
N ALA A 157 7.09 3.48 8.39
CA ALA A 157 7.35 2.09 8.78
C ALA A 157 8.67 1.96 9.54
N GLU A 158 9.75 2.59 9.06
CA GLU A 158 11.05 2.63 9.73
C GLU A 158 10.97 3.28 11.12
N GLY A 159 10.24 4.38 11.26
CA GLY A 159 10.02 5.02 12.55
C GLY A 159 9.29 4.12 13.54
N LYS A 160 8.32 3.34 13.09
CA LYS A 160 7.64 2.33 13.91
C LYS A 160 8.56 1.16 14.24
N ALA A 161 9.31 0.67 13.26
CA ALA A 161 10.28 -0.40 13.45
C ALA A 161 11.31 -0.04 14.51
N ALA A 162 11.87 1.17 14.47
CA ALA A 162 12.78 1.66 15.49
C ALA A 162 12.12 1.68 16.89
N SER A 163 10.93 2.26 17.01
CA SER A 163 10.22 2.37 18.30
C SER A 163 9.83 0.99 18.88
N TRP A 164 9.39 0.06 18.03
CA TRP A 164 8.95 -1.28 18.46
C TRP A 164 10.13 -2.24 18.60
N GLY A 165 11.24 -1.97 17.94
CA GLY A 165 12.48 -2.75 18.08
C GLY A 165 12.98 -2.77 19.51
N ASP A 166 12.96 -1.63 20.19
CA ASP A 166 13.29 -1.54 21.62
C ASP A 166 12.31 -2.37 22.47
N GLY A 167 11.03 -2.34 22.14
CA GLY A 167 10.01 -3.15 22.79
C GLY A 167 10.30 -4.65 22.67
N TRP A 168 10.63 -5.13 21.47
CA TRP A 168 10.99 -6.52 21.23
C TRP A 168 12.28 -6.92 21.94
N ALA A 169 13.30 -6.04 21.97
CA ALA A 169 14.52 -6.28 22.74
C ALA A 169 14.20 -6.47 24.24
N TRP A 170 13.27 -5.70 24.79
CA TRP A 170 12.77 -5.87 26.14
C TRP A 170 12.05 -7.18 26.36
N VAL A 171 11.15 -7.61 25.45
CA VAL A 171 10.46 -8.89 25.54
C VAL A 171 11.46 -10.04 25.59
N MET A 172 12.44 -10.02 24.68
CA MET A 172 13.49 -11.04 24.65
C MET A 172 14.40 -10.97 25.88
N GLY A 173 14.67 -9.78 26.40
CA GLY A 173 15.41 -9.62 27.65
C GLY A 173 14.70 -10.24 28.85
N ILE A 174 13.37 -10.10 28.94
CA ILE A 174 12.55 -10.75 29.97
C ILE A 174 12.59 -12.29 29.80
N ALA A 175 12.44 -12.77 28.56
CA ALA A 175 12.52 -14.21 28.25
C ALA A 175 13.89 -14.80 28.66
N GLU A 176 14.98 -14.09 28.34
CA GLU A 176 16.34 -14.50 28.74
C GLU A 176 16.51 -14.49 30.25
N ARG A 177 15.96 -13.52 30.95
CA ARG A 177 15.96 -13.49 32.43
C ARG A 177 15.23 -14.69 33.04
N PHE A 178 14.11 -15.10 32.47
CA PHE A 178 13.42 -16.32 32.89
C PHE A 178 14.25 -17.58 32.62
N ARG A 179 14.94 -17.61 31.49
CA ARG A 179 15.73 -18.77 31.06
C ARG A 179 17.03 -18.94 31.87
N THR A 180 17.74 -17.84 32.12
CA THR A 180 19.09 -17.88 32.70
C THR A 180 19.18 -17.41 34.15
N GLY A 181 18.13 -16.78 34.65
CA GLY A 181 18.15 -16.13 35.96
C GLY A 181 18.93 -14.80 36.01
N ALA A 182 19.52 -14.37 34.89
CA ALA A 182 20.28 -13.11 34.81
C ALA A 182 19.72 -12.18 33.73
N TRP A 183 19.81 -10.88 33.93
CA TRP A 183 19.50 -9.93 32.88
C TRP A 183 20.61 -9.92 31.83
N PRO A 184 20.27 -9.92 30.53
CA PRO A 184 21.29 -9.72 29.49
C PRO A 184 21.93 -8.34 29.64
N LEU A 185 23.19 -8.19 29.18
CA LEU A 185 23.84 -6.91 29.15
C LEU A 185 23.10 -5.95 28.20
N ALA A 186 23.11 -4.67 28.55
CA ALA A 186 22.56 -3.66 27.65
C ALA A 186 23.20 -3.78 26.24
N ASN A 187 22.42 -3.73 25.22
CA ASN A 187 22.81 -3.88 23.80
C ASN A 187 23.18 -5.30 23.32
N GLN A 188 23.02 -6.35 24.13
CA GLN A 188 23.19 -7.73 23.65
C GLN A 188 22.06 -8.19 22.74
N ILE A 189 20.85 -7.68 22.97
CA ILE A 189 19.66 -8.05 22.19
C ILE A 189 19.26 -6.85 21.33
N LYS A 190 19.34 -7.02 20.02
CA LYS A 190 18.91 -6.03 19.02
C LYS A 190 17.87 -6.67 18.11
N THR A 191 16.88 -5.91 17.72
CA THR A 191 15.91 -6.33 16.72
C THR A 191 16.39 -5.85 15.36
N GLU A 192 16.54 -6.77 14.43
CA GLU A 192 16.81 -6.47 13.03
C GLU A 192 15.52 -6.61 12.24
N TRP A 193 15.20 -5.57 11.48
CA TRP A 193 14.02 -5.52 10.64
C TRP A 193 14.44 -5.69 9.18
N TYR A 194 13.57 -6.34 8.41
CA TYR A 194 13.72 -6.30 6.97
C TYR A 194 13.50 -4.87 6.46
N ASP A 195 14.14 -4.53 5.33
CA ASP A 195 13.97 -3.25 4.66
C ASP A 195 12.47 -3.00 4.39
N ALA A 196 11.96 -1.87 4.87
CA ALA A 196 10.58 -1.47 4.66
C ALA A 196 10.31 -1.03 3.21
N GLY A 197 11.35 -0.62 2.49
CA GLY A 197 11.30 -0.39 1.04
C GLY A 197 11.28 -1.73 0.30
N THR A 198 10.78 -1.71 -0.93
CA THR A 198 10.78 -2.87 -1.83
C THR A 198 11.74 -2.60 -3.01
N PRO A 199 13.07 -2.60 -2.77
CA PRO A 199 14.01 -2.42 -3.86
C PRO A 199 13.86 -3.57 -4.88
N THR A 200 13.94 -3.26 -6.17
CA THR A 200 13.97 -4.32 -7.17
C THR A 200 15.22 -5.18 -7.00
N PHE A 201 15.14 -6.44 -7.40
CA PHE A 201 16.29 -7.33 -7.33
C PHE A 201 17.52 -6.75 -8.05
N ALA A 202 17.30 -6.09 -9.19
CA ALA A 202 18.37 -5.45 -9.97
C ALA A 202 19.09 -4.34 -9.17
N GLN A 203 18.34 -3.47 -8.49
CA GLN A 203 18.92 -2.41 -7.67
C GLN A 203 19.64 -2.94 -6.45
N LYS A 204 19.05 -3.96 -5.80
CA LYS A 204 19.69 -4.63 -4.66
C LYS A 204 21.00 -5.27 -5.09
N ALA A 205 21.00 -5.96 -6.23
CA ALA A 205 22.20 -6.56 -6.81
C ALA A 205 23.25 -5.52 -7.18
N ASP A 206 22.88 -4.40 -7.82
CA ASP A 206 23.80 -3.32 -8.18
C ASP A 206 24.43 -2.67 -6.94
N ALA A 207 23.63 -2.34 -5.93
CA ALA A 207 24.09 -1.76 -4.67
C ALA A 207 25.07 -2.72 -3.95
N LEU A 208 24.71 -4.00 -3.84
CA LEU A 208 25.53 -5.01 -3.18
C LEU A 208 26.83 -5.28 -3.96
N THR A 209 26.79 -5.27 -5.29
CA THR A 209 27.99 -5.40 -6.12
C THR A 209 28.96 -4.25 -5.86
N LYS A 210 28.47 -3.02 -5.79
CA LYS A 210 29.29 -1.84 -5.49
C LYS A 210 29.85 -1.87 -4.08
N LEU A 211 29.05 -2.29 -3.09
CA LEU A 211 29.47 -2.37 -1.69
C LEU A 211 30.49 -3.50 -1.45
N TYR A 212 30.38 -4.60 -2.18
CA TYR A 212 31.32 -5.71 -2.12
C TYR A 212 32.60 -5.44 -2.92
N ALA A 213 32.52 -4.77 -4.07
CA ALA A 213 33.62 -4.38 -4.96
C ALA A 213 34.67 -5.49 -5.13
N ASN A 214 34.25 -6.71 -5.48
CA ASN A 214 35.13 -7.89 -5.64
C ASN A 214 35.97 -8.22 -4.39
N GLY A 215 35.46 -7.97 -3.21
CA GLY A 215 36.14 -8.22 -1.93
C GLY A 215 37.01 -7.07 -1.43
N GLN A 216 37.04 -5.95 -2.15
CA GLN A 216 37.72 -4.71 -1.73
C GLN A 216 36.78 -3.69 -1.10
N GLY A 217 35.48 -3.98 -1.09
CA GLY A 217 34.45 -3.08 -0.56
C GLY A 217 34.32 -3.15 0.97
N VAL A 218 33.30 -2.46 1.45
CA VAL A 218 33.02 -2.31 2.89
C VAL A 218 32.26 -3.47 3.51
N ILE A 219 31.69 -4.37 2.69
CA ILE A 219 30.93 -5.53 3.16
C ILE A 219 31.54 -6.85 2.71
N ALA A 220 31.43 -7.86 3.58
CA ALA A 220 31.89 -9.20 3.27
C ALA A 220 30.96 -9.91 2.27
N ARG A 221 31.49 -10.91 1.54
CA ARG A 221 30.72 -11.73 0.61
C ARG A 221 29.51 -12.41 1.28
N GLU A 222 29.69 -12.93 2.47
CA GLU A 222 28.59 -13.59 3.20
C GLU A 222 27.47 -12.61 3.50
N SER A 223 27.80 -11.37 3.85
CA SER A 223 26.80 -10.30 4.05
C SER A 223 26.01 -10.02 2.77
N VAL A 224 26.66 -10.04 1.60
CA VAL A 224 25.95 -9.90 0.31
C VAL A 224 24.96 -11.03 0.09
N GLN A 225 25.37 -12.27 0.41
CA GLN A 225 24.50 -13.45 0.27
C GLN A 225 23.31 -13.40 1.24
N ASP A 226 23.52 -12.91 2.48
CA ASP A 226 22.48 -12.70 3.47
C ASP A 226 21.48 -11.66 2.99
N GLU A 227 21.96 -10.53 2.51
CA GLU A 227 21.13 -9.45 1.96
C GLU A 227 20.33 -9.89 0.72
N LEU A 228 20.86 -10.82 -0.08
CA LEU A 228 20.14 -11.45 -1.19
C LEU A 228 19.14 -12.53 -0.74
N GLY A 229 19.05 -12.79 0.56
CA GLY A 229 18.14 -13.78 1.13
C GLY A 229 18.53 -15.22 0.87
N TRP A 230 19.84 -15.52 0.75
CA TRP A 230 20.30 -16.88 0.53
C TRP A 230 20.23 -17.71 1.82
N SER A 231 19.63 -18.89 1.71
CA SER A 231 19.67 -19.87 2.81
C SER A 231 21.08 -20.43 3.03
N GLN A 232 21.37 -20.93 4.24
CA GLN A 232 22.66 -21.53 4.57
C GLN A 232 23.03 -22.64 3.57
N ALA A 233 22.07 -23.50 3.23
CA ALA A 233 22.29 -24.57 2.24
C ALA A 233 22.67 -24.04 0.84
N LYS A 234 22.19 -22.85 0.45
CA LYS A 234 22.58 -22.22 -0.81
C LYS A 234 23.98 -21.63 -0.73
N LYS A 235 24.35 -21.04 0.41
CA LYS A 235 25.70 -20.52 0.65
C LYS A 235 26.74 -21.64 0.64
N ASP A 236 26.43 -22.77 1.28
CA ASP A 236 27.33 -23.92 1.31
C ASP A 236 27.56 -24.49 -0.09
N ARG A 237 26.51 -24.67 -0.89
CA ARG A 237 26.62 -25.05 -2.30
C ARG A 237 27.45 -24.07 -3.13
N ASP A 238 27.30 -22.78 -2.92
CA ASP A 238 28.10 -21.77 -3.62
C ASP A 238 29.60 -21.87 -3.26
N ARG A 239 29.92 -22.22 -2.00
CA ARG A 239 31.28 -22.49 -1.57
C ARG A 239 31.85 -23.71 -2.30
N ASP A 240 31.09 -24.81 -2.36
CA ASP A 240 31.49 -26.03 -3.04
C ASP A 240 31.77 -25.78 -4.55
N TYR A 241 30.85 -25.06 -5.21
CA TYR A 241 31.02 -24.67 -6.60
C TYR A 241 32.28 -23.84 -6.84
N ARG A 242 32.61 -22.92 -5.95
CA ARG A 242 33.83 -22.11 -6.06
C ARG A 242 35.09 -22.93 -5.86
N VAL A 243 35.05 -23.93 -4.99
CA VAL A 243 36.20 -24.85 -4.85
C VAL A 243 36.41 -25.60 -6.15
N LEU A 244 35.32 -26.06 -6.80
CA LEU A 244 35.43 -26.71 -8.12
C LEU A 244 35.90 -25.74 -9.21
N GLU A 245 35.43 -24.51 -9.24
CA GLU A 245 35.87 -23.46 -10.17
C GLU A 245 37.39 -23.17 -10.03
N MET A 246 37.88 -23.10 -8.79
CA MET A 246 39.33 -22.91 -8.53
C MET A 246 40.17 -24.07 -8.96
N GLN A 247 39.63 -25.28 -9.07
CA GLN A 247 40.30 -26.48 -9.52
C GLN A 247 40.29 -26.61 -11.06
N ASP A 248 39.44 -25.87 -11.76
CA ASP A 248 39.37 -25.86 -13.21
C ASP A 248 40.47 -24.95 -13.78
N PRO A 249 41.47 -25.51 -14.52
CA PRO A 249 42.58 -24.72 -15.05
C PRO A 249 42.16 -23.60 -16.00
N TYR A 250 41.06 -23.77 -16.72
CA TYR A 250 40.52 -22.76 -17.62
C TYR A 250 39.87 -21.59 -16.86
N LEU A 251 39.04 -21.89 -15.85
CA LEU A 251 38.41 -20.88 -15.03
C LEU A 251 39.41 -20.16 -14.11
N ALA A 252 40.42 -20.85 -13.61
CA ALA A 252 41.51 -20.24 -12.87
C ALA A 252 42.31 -19.23 -13.74
N GLN A 253 42.46 -19.50 -15.02
CA GLN A 253 43.12 -18.60 -15.96
C GLN A 253 42.26 -17.38 -16.32
N VAL A 254 40.92 -17.52 -16.37
CA VAL A 254 39.96 -16.42 -16.56
C VAL A 254 39.91 -15.53 -15.33
N ALA A 255 39.89 -16.12 -14.13
CA ALA A 255 39.85 -15.39 -12.86
C ALA A 255 41.15 -14.60 -12.59
N SER A 256 42.31 -15.04 -13.15
CA SER A 256 43.57 -14.34 -13.01
C SER A 256 43.79 -13.19 -14.00
N LYS A 257 42.92 -13.03 -15.01
CA LYS A 257 42.96 -11.88 -15.90
C LYS A 257 42.34 -10.68 -15.18
N GLU A 258 43.14 -9.66 -14.93
CA GLU A 258 42.66 -8.37 -14.44
C GLU A 258 41.47 -7.86 -15.29
N PRO A 259 40.47 -7.21 -14.66
CA PRO A 259 39.37 -6.62 -15.41
C PRO A 259 39.97 -5.63 -16.42
N VAL A 260 39.67 -5.83 -17.70
CA VAL A 260 40.05 -4.90 -18.77
C VAL A 260 39.42 -3.55 -18.41
N ASN A 261 40.27 -2.63 -18.04
CA ASN A 261 39.87 -1.24 -17.79
C ASN A 261 39.44 -0.66 -19.15
N VAL A 262 38.14 -0.66 -19.42
CA VAL A 262 37.58 0.05 -20.56
C VAL A 262 37.65 1.54 -20.22
N THR A 263 38.84 2.11 -20.37
CA THR A 263 38.98 3.57 -20.44
C THR A 263 38.28 4.01 -21.72
N ASP A 264 37.23 4.76 -21.55
CA ASP A 264 36.54 5.52 -22.60
C ASP A 264 37.58 6.21 -23.50
N GLY A 265 37.66 5.75 -24.74
CA GLY A 265 38.38 6.41 -25.80
C GLY A 265 37.63 7.66 -26.27
N SER A 266 37.50 8.68 -25.41
CA SER A 266 37.22 10.06 -25.84
C SER A 266 38.54 10.79 -26.05
N GLY A 267 39.23 10.40 -27.10
CA GLY A 267 40.43 11.07 -27.63
C GLY A 267 40.09 11.79 -28.93
N GLY A 268 40.03 13.09 -28.85
CA GLY A 268 40.08 14.12 -29.78
C GLY A 268 40.49 13.83 -31.22
N GLY A 269 39.79 14.42 -32.10
CA GLY A 269 40.19 14.63 -33.49
C GLY A 269 39.79 16.07 -33.87
N ALA A 270 40.82 16.77 -34.22
CA ALA A 270 40.87 18.19 -34.61
C ALA A 270 39.83 18.59 -35.68
#